data_3a30b712f045799897fdf13f581a6c7c
#
_entry.id   3a30b712f045799897fdf13f581a6c7c
#
_cell.length_a   1.000
_cell.length_b   1.000
_cell.length_c   1.000
_cell.angle_alpha   90.00
_cell.angle_beta   90.00
_cell.angle_gamma   90.00
#
_symmetry.space_group_name_H-M   'P 1'
#
loop_
_entity.id
_entity.type
_entity.pdbx_description
1 polymer ?
#
loop_
_entity_poly.entity_id
_entity_poly.type
_entity_poly.pdbx_seq_one_letter_code
_entity_poly.pdbx_strand_id
1 'polypeptide(L)'
;ASNRYALLTPGVKERVLQSERTMITPVVLGIKQSKARSLGWLAADGSSRADLSWKDIALAAEQGRFSFAMSSPSASNTGFAALMGLAAALAGKGDALEVADIRAPQLRAFFKAQTLTAGSSGWLAAAFVQEQGRIDGLINYGSVIHGLNASGQLSEPLVLIYPQDGIVSADYPLMLLNPTRRADYDKLLAYVRSPAFQQAMTAQTHRKPINPEVAFEPKLYPSNLVELPFPARLQVVDAILEAYDNSLRRPADSTFVLDISGSMGGERIAQLKTALTGLTGLDTSLSGRYSRLREREHLSMVAFDNQVRPAVQFQFDPAQRAAAETQVRNYIASLQAQGGTALYSAAQAAYQQAAARRAQDGGRDGGRYYSLVLLTDGQNNNGLDAAQFTQWYQSLPPAQQGIRIFAVQFGEARADELEALARLTGGRVFNATRTPLAQVFKEIRGYQ
;
A
#
# COMPACT_ATOMS: atom_id res chain seq x y z
N ALA A 1 -14.62 -2.68 4.82
CA ALA A 1 -14.01 -4.01 4.95
C ALA A 1 -13.16 -4.10 6.22
N SER A 2 -12.19 -3.21 6.49
CA SER A 2 -11.38 -3.27 7.73
C SER A 2 -12.21 -3.17 9.00
N ASN A 3 -13.34 -2.44 8.99
CA ASN A 3 -14.28 -2.42 10.10
C ASN A 3 -14.93 -3.79 10.32
N ARG A 4 -15.24 -4.52 9.25
CA ARG A 4 -15.77 -5.89 9.36
C ARG A 4 -14.74 -6.84 9.97
N TYR A 5 -13.47 -6.70 9.59
CA TYR A 5 -12.38 -7.43 10.22
C TYR A 5 -12.30 -7.15 11.74
N ALA A 6 -12.34 -5.86 12.11
CA ALA A 6 -12.31 -5.47 13.52
C ALA A 6 -13.50 -6.06 14.31
N LEU A 7 -14.69 -6.10 13.71
CA LEU A 7 -15.89 -6.68 14.33
C LEU A 7 -15.83 -8.23 14.50
N LEU A 8 -14.93 -8.91 13.79
CA LEU A 8 -14.66 -10.33 14.02
C LEU A 8 -13.69 -10.57 15.19
N THR A 9 -12.99 -9.53 15.64
CA THR A 9 -12.03 -9.63 16.73
C THR A 9 -12.78 -9.69 18.07
N PRO A 10 -12.52 -10.70 18.93
CA PRO A 10 -13.16 -10.79 20.25
C PRO A 10 -13.00 -9.51 21.07
N GLY A 11 -14.07 -9.07 21.72
CA GLY A 11 -14.12 -7.85 22.55
C GLY A 11 -14.21 -6.53 21.78
N VAL A 12 -14.14 -6.53 20.45
CA VAL A 12 -14.31 -5.30 19.64
C VAL A 12 -15.77 -5.10 19.26
N LYS A 13 -16.47 -6.17 18.85
CA LYS A 13 -17.88 -6.12 18.47
C LYS A 13 -18.74 -5.55 19.60
N GLU A 14 -18.47 -5.94 20.81
CA GLU A 14 -19.21 -5.53 22.02
C GLU A 14 -19.04 -4.05 22.37
N ARG A 15 -18.00 -3.41 21.84
CA ARG A 15 -17.75 -1.96 22.00
C ARG A 15 -18.53 -1.10 21.01
N VAL A 16 -19.06 -1.69 19.94
CA VAL A 16 -19.84 -0.99 18.92
C VAL A 16 -21.32 -1.08 19.26
N LEU A 17 -21.86 -0.02 19.84
CA LEU A 17 -23.26 0.03 20.28
C LEU A 17 -24.23 0.20 19.11
N GLN A 18 -23.80 0.92 18.07
CA GLN A 18 -24.55 1.13 16.84
C GLN A 18 -23.59 1.43 15.70
N SER A 19 -23.93 0.98 14.49
CA SER A 19 -23.14 1.22 13.28
C SER A 19 -24.08 1.48 12.11
N GLU A 20 -23.99 2.66 11.52
CA GLU A 20 -24.86 3.12 10.46
C GLU A 20 -24.06 3.52 9.22
N ARG A 21 -24.50 3.05 8.08
CA ARG A 21 -23.92 3.40 6.78
C ARG A 21 -24.13 4.89 6.49
N THR A 22 -23.12 5.57 5.93
CA THR A 22 -23.24 6.99 5.56
C THR A 22 -23.11 7.26 4.07
N MET A 23 -22.39 6.43 3.34
CA MET A 23 -22.19 6.51 1.88
C MET A 23 -21.58 5.19 1.39
N ILE A 24 -21.56 4.98 0.06
CA ILE A 24 -21.06 3.73 -0.54
C ILE A 24 -20.12 4.06 -1.70
N THR A 25 -19.06 3.26 -1.85
CA THR A 25 -18.26 3.20 -3.08
C THR A 25 -17.73 1.79 -3.29
N PRO A 26 -17.88 1.21 -4.49
CA PRO A 26 -17.34 -0.11 -4.81
C PRO A 26 -15.81 -0.06 -4.92
N VAL A 27 -15.16 -1.17 -4.61
CA VAL A 27 -13.75 -1.40 -4.92
C VAL A 27 -13.68 -2.16 -6.24
N VAL A 28 -13.07 -1.56 -7.25
CA VAL A 28 -13.10 -2.05 -8.62
C VAL A 28 -11.74 -1.88 -9.32
N LEU A 29 -11.55 -2.58 -10.43
CA LEU A 29 -10.43 -2.35 -11.34
C LEU A 29 -10.80 -1.21 -12.29
N GLY A 30 -10.05 -0.09 -12.23
CA GLY A 30 -10.01 0.90 -13.29
C GLY A 30 -8.88 0.58 -14.25
N ILE A 31 -9.17 0.39 -15.52
CA ILE A 31 -8.19 0.03 -16.53
C ILE A 31 -8.25 1.00 -17.72
N LYS A 32 -7.11 1.33 -18.30
CA LYS A 32 -7.04 2.19 -19.47
C LYS A 32 -7.98 1.73 -20.59
N GLN A 33 -8.68 2.67 -21.22
CA GLN A 33 -9.65 2.35 -22.25
C GLN A 33 -9.01 1.59 -23.43
N SER A 34 -7.82 1.98 -23.86
CA SER A 34 -7.07 1.29 -24.92
C SER A 34 -6.77 -0.17 -24.53
N LYS A 35 -6.36 -0.40 -23.28
CA LYS A 35 -6.07 -1.74 -22.76
C LYS A 35 -7.34 -2.58 -22.62
N ALA A 36 -8.43 -2.02 -22.07
CA ALA A 36 -9.72 -2.70 -21.98
C ALA A 36 -10.22 -3.13 -23.36
N ARG A 37 -10.05 -2.27 -24.38
CA ARG A 37 -10.38 -2.62 -25.77
C ARG A 37 -9.54 -3.78 -26.29
N SER A 38 -8.22 -3.75 -26.07
CA SER A 38 -7.32 -4.82 -26.52
C SER A 38 -7.59 -6.17 -25.85
N LEU A 39 -8.14 -6.14 -24.62
CA LEU A 39 -8.55 -7.33 -23.88
C LEU A 39 -9.94 -7.85 -24.28
N GLY A 40 -10.71 -7.07 -25.07
CA GLY A 40 -12.09 -7.41 -25.41
C GLY A 40 -13.07 -7.21 -24.25
N TRP A 41 -12.76 -6.29 -23.34
CA TRP A 41 -13.55 -6.04 -22.11
C TRP A 41 -14.56 -4.91 -22.25
N LEU A 42 -14.65 -4.26 -23.41
CA LEU A 42 -15.61 -3.20 -23.66
C LEU A 42 -16.88 -3.72 -24.35
N ALA A 43 -18.02 -3.20 -23.93
CA ALA A 43 -19.28 -3.26 -24.66
C ALA A 43 -19.28 -2.27 -25.84
N ALA A 44 -20.31 -2.35 -26.69
CA ALA A 44 -20.42 -1.48 -27.87
C ALA A 44 -20.49 0.02 -27.54
N ASP A 45 -21.03 0.36 -26.38
CA ASP A 45 -21.13 1.75 -25.86
C ASP A 45 -19.84 2.25 -25.18
N GLY A 46 -18.79 1.41 -25.15
CA GLY A 46 -17.51 1.74 -24.51
C GLY A 46 -17.47 1.51 -23.00
N SER A 47 -18.56 1.07 -22.38
CA SER A 47 -18.59 0.63 -21.00
C SER A 47 -17.96 -0.76 -20.82
N SER A 48 -17.76 -1.19 -19.57
CA SER A 48 -17.35 -2.56 -19.24
C SER A 48 -18.41 -3.58 -19.70
N ARG A 49 -17.98 -4.68 -20.30
CA ARG A 49 -18.86 -5.81 -20.56
C ARG A 49 -19.45 -6.33 -19.26
N ALA A 50 -20.75 -6.67 -19.28
CA ALA A 50 -21.49 -7.10 -18.09
C ALA A 50 -21.21 -8.57 -17.70
N ASP A 51 -20.62 -9.37 -18.60
CA ASP A 51 -20.34 -10.79 -18.41
C ASP A 51 -18.91 -11.11 -17.98
N LEU A 52 -18.11 -10.08 -17.66
CA LEU A 52 -16.76 -10.27 -17.12
C LEU A 52 -16.81 -10.77 -15.68
N SER A 53 -15.98 -11.75 -15.36
CA SER A 53 -15.81 -12.29 -14.00
C SER A 53 -14.42 -12.02 -13.43
N TRP A 54 -14.24 -12.15 -12.11
CA TRP A 54 -12.90 -12.13 -11.51
C TRP A 54 -12.00 -13.24 -12.05
N LYS A 55 -12.58 -14.35 -12.47
CA LYS A 55 -11.84 -15.45 -13.12
C LYS A 55 -11.24 -15.01 -14.47
N ASP A 56 -11.99 -14.25 -15.27
CA ASP A 56 -11.49 -13.73 -16.55
C ASP A 56 -10.37 -12.71 -16.33
N ILE A 57 -10.53 -11.84 -15.34
CA ILE A 57 -9.51 -10.85 -14.95
C ILE A 57 -8.25 -11.58 -14.45
N ALA A 58 -8.40 -12.59 -13.59
CA ALA A 58 -7.28 -13.36 -13.05
C ALA A 58 -6.53 -14.12 -14.16
N LEU A 59 -7.25 -14.69 -15.13
CA LEU A 59 -6.64 -15.37 -16.27
C LEU A 59 -5.84 -14.40 -17.17
N ALA A 60 -6.36 -13.22 -17.42
CA ALA A 60 -5.64 -12.20 -18.20
C ALA A 60 -4.39 -11.70 -17.45
N ALA A 61 -4.46 -11.57 -16.12
CA ALA A 61 -3.33 -11.24 -15.27
C ALA A 61 -2.26 -12.35 -15.28
N GLU A 62 -2.68 -13.61 -15.16
CA GLU A 62 -1.79 -14.79 -15.24
C GLU A 62 -1.02 -14.84 -16.57
N GLN A 63 -1.69 -14.52 -17.68
CA GLN A 63 -1.12 -14.46 -19.00
C GLN A 63 -0.25 -13.22 -19.26
N GLY A 64 -0.09 -12.33 -18.26
CA GLY A 64 0.69 -11.09 -18.40
C GLY A 64 0.10 -10.09 -19.41
N ARG A 65 -1.21 -10.17 -19.70
CA ARG A 65 -1.87 -9.32 -20.71
C ARG A 65 -2.08 -7.89 -20.25
N PHE A 66 -2.05 -7.63 -18.94
CA PHE A 66 -2.10 -6.29 -18.35
C PHE A 66 -1.37 -6.25 -17.03
N SER A 67 -1.02 -5.04 -16.58
CA SER A 67 -0.44 -4.76 -15.28
C SER A 67 -1.34 -3.82 -14.46
N PHE A 68 -1.29 -3.93 -13.14
CA PHE A 68 -2.10 -3.08 -12.28
C PHE A 68 -1.39 -2.65 -11.00
N ALA A 69 -1.89 -1.56 -10.44
CA ALA A 69 -1.54 -1.03 -9.12
C ALA A 69 -2.62 -1.41 -8.09
N MET A 70 -2.24 -1.77 -6.87
CA MET A 70 -3.16 -2.00 -5.76
C MET A 70 -2.53 -1.62 -4.44
N SER A 71 -3.29 -1.04 -3.51
CA SER A 71 -2.78 -0.78 -2.16
C SER A 71 -2.63 -2.08 -1.36
N SER A 72 -1.69 -2.06 -0.40
CA SER A 72 -1.43 -3.22 0.47
C SER A 72 -2.68 -3.61 1.27
N PRO A 73 -3.13 -4.87 1.23
CA PRO A 73 -4.28 -5.37 2.00
C PRO A 73 -4.12 -5.23 3.52
N SER A 74 -2.90 -5.29 4.02
CA SER A 74 -2.61 -5.14 5.46
C SER A 74 -2.53 -3.67 5.92
N ALA A 75 -2.44 -2.71 4.98
CA ALA A 75 -2.32 -1.28 5.30
C ALA A 75 -3.51 -0.43 4.82
N SER A 76 -4.29 -0.89 3.84
CA SER A 76 -5.34 -0.10 3.19
C SER A 76 -6.64 -0.87 3.03
N ASN A 77 -7.76 -0.18 3.29
CA ASN A 77 -9.09 -0.76 3.15
C ASN A 77 -9.43 -1.17 1.70
N THR A 78 -8.92 -0.46 0.68
CA THR A 78 -9.14 -0.83 -0.73
C THR A 78 -8.44 -2.13 -1.08
N GLY A 79 -7.16 -2.28 -0.71
CA GLY A 79 -6.43 -3.53 -0.93
C GLY A 79 -7.03 -4.70 -0.15
N PHE A 80 -7.42 -4.45 1.10
CA PHE A 80 -8.08 -5.46 1.93
C PHE A 80 -9.41 -5.93 1.31
N ALA A 81 -10.27 -4.99 0.88
CA ALA A 81 -11.54 -5.32 0.24
C ALA A 81 -11.34 -6.07 -1.09
N ALA A 82 -10.38 -5.64 -1.90
CA ALA A 82 -10.04 -6.28 -3.17
C ALA A 82 -9.56 -7.73 -2.96
N LEU A 83 -8.65 -7.95 -2.00
CA LEU A 83 -8.14 -9.29 -1.70
C LEU A 83 -9.24 -10.23 -1.20
N MET A 84 -10.10 -9.76 -0.26
CA MET A 84 -11.21 -10.56 0.26
C MET A 84 -12.23 -10.87 -0.85
N GLY A 85 -12.59 -9.87 -1.66
CA GLY A 85 -13.53 -10.06 -2.78
C GLY A 85 -12.99 -11.04 -3.82
N LEU A 86 -11.73 -10.90 -4.22
CA LEU A 86 -11.09 -11.81 -5.17
C LEU A 86 -11.02 -13.26 -4.62
N ALA A 87 -10.64 -13.43 -3.34
CA ALA A 87 -10.60 -14.75 -2.71
C ALA A 87 -11.99 -15.40 -2.67
N ALA A 88 -13.01 -14.65 -2.30
CA ALA A 88 -14.40 -15.13 -2.26
C ALA A 88 -14.91 -15.49 -3.66
N ALA A 89 -14.68 -14.65 -4.66
CA ALA A 89 -15.10 -14.89 -6.03
C ALA A 89 -14.42 -16.12 -6.67
N LEU A 90 -13.10 -16.26 -6.51
CA LEU A 90 -12.38 -17.42 -7.05
C LEU A 90 -12.75 -18.75 -6.37
N ALA A 91 -13.12 -18.71 -5.10
CA ALA A 91 -13.60 -19.89 -4.37
C ALA A 91 -15.07 -20.21 -4.67
N GLY A 92 -15.89 -19.22 -5.05
CA GLY A 92 -17.33 -19.36 -5.28
C GLY A 92 -18.14 -19.65 -4.02
N LYS A 93 -17.62 -19.31 -2.81
CA LYS A 93 -18.22 -19.69 -1.53
C LYS A 93 -18.63 -18.51 -0.62
N GLY A 94 -18.30 -17.29 -1.01
CA GLY A 94 -18.71 -16.08 -0.28
C GLY A 94 -18.35 -16.08 1.21
N ASP A 95 -19.35 -15.93 2.08
CA ASP A 95 -19.22 -15.93 3.54
C ASP A 95 -18.90 -17.30 4.15
N ALA A 96 -19.27 -18.37 3.45
CA ALA A 96 -18.96 -19.75 3.81
C ALA A 96 -17.52 -20.17 3.49
N LEU A 97 -16.67 -19.24 3.07
CA LEU A 97 -15.27 -19.49 2.73
C LEU A 97 -14.51 -20.09 3.94
N GLU A 98 -13.77 -21.16 3.69
CA GLU A 98 -12.86 -21.80 4.64
C GLU A 98 -11.40 -21.67 4.21
N VAL A 99 -10.46 -21.93 5.14
CA VAL A 99 -9.02 -21.84 4.83
C VAL A 99 -8.63 -22.79 3.69
N ALA A 100 -9.23 -23.98 3.63
CA ALA A 100 -9.00 -24.96 2.56
C ALA A 100 -9.49 -24.51 1.17
N ASP A 101 -10.40 -23.53 1.13
CA ASP A 101 -10.97 -23.01 -0.12
C ASP A 101 -10.10 -21.93 -0.77
N ILE A 102 -9.08 -21.43 -0.06
CA ILE A 102 -8.20 -20.36 -0.57
C ILE A 102 -7.46 -20.87 -1.81
N ARG A 103 -7.79 -20.31 -2.97
CA ARG A 103 -7.19 -20.65 -4.26
C ARG A 103 -5.82 -19.99 -4.44
N ALA A 104 -4.86 -20.35 -3.60
CA ALA A 104 -3.53 -19.74 -3.57
C ALA A 104 -2.80 -19.73 -4.94
N PRO A 105 -2.84 -20.76 -5.78
CA PRO A 105 -2.22 -20.72 -7.12
C PRO A 105 -2.83 -19.63 -8.01
N GLN A 106 -4.17 -19.53 -8.11
CA GLN A 106 -4.88 -18.54 -8.90
C GLN A 106 -4.64 -17.11 -8.37
N LEU A 107 -4.70 -16.93 -7.05
CA LEU A 107 -4.39 -15.66 -6.41
C LEU A 107 -2.93 -15.24 -6.70
N ARG A 108 -1.97 -16.17 -6.61
CA ARG A 108 -0.57 -15.88 -6.92
C ARG A 108 -0.39 -15.47 -8.39
N ALA A 109 -1.07 -16.16 -9.31
CA ALA A 109 -1.03 -15.83 -10.72
C ALA A 109 -1.56 -14.41 -10.97
N PHE A 110 -2.70 -14.04 -10.34
CA PHE A 110 -3.25 -12.69 -10.40
C PHE A 110 -2.26 -11.63 -9.88
N PHE A 111 -1.65 -11.84 -8.71
CA PHE A 111 -0.74 -10.87 -8.10
C PHE A 111 0.62 -10.75 -8.80
N LYS A 112 0.98 -11.64 -9.73
CA LYS A 112 2.14 -11.43 -10.63
C LYS A 112 1.98 -10.18 -11.50
N ALA A 113 0.76 -9.82 -11.87
CA ALA A 113 0.46 -8.62 -12.67
C ALA A 113 0.44 -7.33 -11.82
N GLN A 114 0.47 -7.41 -10.49
CA GLN A 114 0.58 -6.25 -9.62
C GLN A 114 2.02 -5.70 -9.69
N THR A 115 2.19 -4.52 -10.28
CA THR A 115 3.51 -3.88 -10.49
C THR A 115 3.77 -2.70 -9.57
N LEU A 116 2.73 -2.21 -8.88
CA LEU A 116 2.82 -1.12 -7.92
C LEU A 116 2.00 -1.43 -6.67
N THR A 117 2.60 -1.23 -5.50
CA THR A 117 1.92 -1.29 -4.20
C THR A 117 1.99 0.06 -3.48
N ALA A 118 1.04 0.30 -2.56
CA ALA A 118 0.94 1.53 -1.78
C ALA A 118 0.29 1.27 -0.43
N GLY A 119 0.64 2.06 0.58
CA GLY A 119 0.02 2.00 1.91
C GLY A 119 -1.36 2.68 1.99
N SER A 120 -1.74 3.47 0.99
CA SER A 120 -3.05 4.15 0.96
C SER A 120 -3.61 4.28 -0.45
N SER A 121 -4.94 4.33 -0.55
CA SER A 121 -5.65 4.51 -1.82
C SER A 121 -5.40 5.86 -2.49
N GLY A 122 -5.21 6.93 -1.72
CA GLY A 122 -4.92 8.27 -2.26
C GLY A 122 -3.53 8.36 -2.85
N TRP A 123 -2.52 7.86 -2.14
CA TRP A 123 -1.15 7.83 -2.68
C TRP A 123 -1.04 6.90 -3.90
N LEU A 124 -1.75 5.77 -3.89
CA LEU A 124 -1.83 4.88 -5.05
C LEU A 124 -2.32 5.61 -6.30
N ALA A 125 -3.37 6.43 -6.15
CA ALA A 125 -3.91 7.22 -7.25
C ALA A 125 -2.87 8.22 -7.79
N ALA A 126 -2.20 8.96 -6.90
CA ALA A 126 -1.15 9.91 -7.28
C ALA A 126 0.05 9.22 -7.96
N ALA A 127 0.50 8.08 -7.42
CA ALA A 127 1.59 7.29 -8.00
C ALA A 127 1.20 6.69 -9.36
N PHE A 128 -0.06 6.26 -9.52
CA PHE A 128 -0.56 5.78 -10.80
C PHE A 128 -0.50 6.87 -11.88
N VAL A 129 -0.90 8.10 -11.58
CA VAL A 129 -0.79 9.24 -12.51
C VAL A 129 0.64 9.44 -12.99
N GLN A 130 1.63 9.33 -12.09
CA GLN A 130 3.04 9.48 -12.44
C GLN A 130 3.56 8.31 -13.30
N GLU A 131 3.06 7.11 -13.07
CA GLU A 131 3.51 5.88 -13.76
C GLU A 131 2.54 5.36 -14.80
N GLN A 132 1.51 6.14 -15.16
CA GLN A 132 0.48 5.73 -16.11
C GLN A 132 1.01 5.30 -17.49
N GLY A 133 2.21 5.75 -17.89
CA GLY A 133 2.87 5.28 -19.12
C GLY A 133 3.25 3.79 -19.09
N ARG A 134 3.22 3.14 -17.92
CA ARG A 134 3.78 1.80 -17.68
C ARG A 134 2.85 0.83 -16.98
N ILE A 135 1.80 1.33 -16.33
CA ILE A 135 0.80 0.55 -15.60
C ILE A 135 -0.53 0.70 -16.33
N ASP A 136 -1.19 -0.42 -16.60
CA ASP A 136 -2.42 -0.43 -17.39
C ASP A 136 -3.67 -0.07 -16.58
N GLY A 137 -3.67 -0.31 -15.27
CA GLY A 137 -4.83 -0.02 -14.42
C GLY A 137 -4.50 0.04 -12.93
N LEU A 138 -5.52 0.33 -12.13
CA LEU A 138 -5.41 0.30 -10.67
C LEU A 138 -6.68 -0.26 -10.03
N ILE A 139 -6.53 -1.00 -8.92
CA ILE A 139 -7.65 -1.37 -8.07
C ILE A 139 -7.78 -0.31 -6.99
N ASN A 140 -8.92 0.38 -7.01
CA ASN A 140 -9.21 1.46 -6.06
C ASN A 140 -10.72 1.61 -5.84
N TYR A 141 -11.12 2.55 -5.00
CA TYR A 141 -12.51 2.97 -4.91
C TYR A 141 -12.99 3.51 -6.26
N GLY A 142 -14.17 3.12 -6.70
CA GLY A 142 -14.80 3.67 -7.89
C GLY A 142 -14.88 5.20 -7.84
N SER A 143 -15.16 5.77 -6.68
CA SER A 143 -15.16 7.22 -6.45
C SER A 143 -13.80 7.89 -6.74
N VAL A 144 -12.69 7.23 -6.41
CA VAL A 144 -11.33 7.74 -6.71
C VAL A 144 -11.05 7.64 -8.20
N ILE A 145 -11.45 6.56 -8.85
CA ILE A 145 -11.26 6.38 -10.30
C ILE A 145 -12.07 7.39 -11.10
N HIS A 146 -13.32 7.68 -10.71
CA HIS A 146 -14.12 8.76 -11.29
C HIS A 146 -13.46 10.13 -11.10
N GLY A 147 -12.92 10.41 -9.89
CA GLY A 147 -12.16 11.62 -9.64
C GLY A 147 -10.91 11.74 -10.52
N LEU A 148 -10.17 10.66 -10.75
CA LEU A 148 -9.03 10.64 -11.68
C LEU A 148 -9.48 10.94 -13.11
N ASN A 149 -10.56 10.32 -13.59
CA ASN A 149 -11.10 10.58 -14.92
C ASN A 149 -11.52 12.04 -15.10
N ALA A 150 -12.03 12.69 -14.05
CA ALA A 150 -12.43 14.09 -14.07
C ALA A 150 -11.26 15.07 -13.89
N SER A 151 -10.09 14.62 -13.45
CA SER A 151 -8.98 15.48 -13.05
C SER A 151 -8.19 16.12 -14.21
N GLY A 152 -8.30 15.55 -15.42
CA GLY A 152 -7.47 15.93 -16.58
C GLY A 152 -6.00 15.48 -16.49
N GLN A 153 -5.63 14.69 -15.47
CA GLN A 153 -4.23 14.24 -15.27
C GLN A 153 -3.91 12.92 -16.00
N LEU A 154 -4.93 12.23 -16.50
CA LEU A 154 -4.74 10.97 -17.21
C LEU A 154 -4.52 11.19 -18.70
N SER A 155 -3.63 10.40 -19.31
CA SER A 155 -3.40 10.38 -20.75
C SER A 155 -4.58 9.82 -21.56
N GLU A 156 -5.37 8.94 -20.91
CA GLU A 156 -6.61 8.38 -21.42
C GLU A 156 -7.54 8.00 -20.26
N PRO A 157 -8.87 7.91 -20.47
CA PRO A 157 -9.79 7.55 -19.40
C PRO A 157 -9.59 6.11 -18.92
N LEU A 158 -9.91 5.88 -17.65
CA LEU A 158 -10.00 4.55 -17.05
C LEU A 158 -11.45 4.05 -17.16
N VAL A 159 -11.62 2.85 -17.68
CA VAL A 159 -12.89 2.12 -17.64
C VAL A 159 -12.97 1.37 -16.31
N LEU A 160 -14.08 1.53 -15.59
CA LEU A 160 -14.34 0.80 -14.35
C LEU A 160 -14.90 -0.57 -14.70
N ILE A 161 -14.24 -1.63 -14.26
CA ILE A 161 -14.67 -3.03 -14.48
C ILE A 161 -15.47 -3.49 -13.28
N TYR A 162 -16.70 -3.92 -13.54
CA TYR A 162 -17.64 -4.46 -12.55
C TYR A 162 -17.83 -5.96 -12.83
N PRO A 163 -17.08 -6.86 -12.16
CA PRO A 163 -17.22 -8.30 -12.38
C PRO A 163 -18.63 -8.79 -12.03
N GLN A 164 -19.20 -9.66 -12.88
CA GLN A 164 -20.56 -10.22 -12.71
C GLN A 164 -20.72 -11.06 -11.43
N ASP A 165 -19.63 -11.68 -10.99
CA ASP A 165 -19.56 -12.46 -9.75
C ASP A 165 -19.49 -11.60 -8.49
N GLY A 166 -19.39 -10.28 -8.65
CA GLY A 166 -19.58 -9.30 -7.58
C GLY A 166 -18.32 -8.55 -7.16
N ILE A 167 -18.52 -7.60 -6.28
CA ILE A 167 -17.51 -6.69 -5.72
C ILE A 167 -17.69 -6.54 -4.22
N VAL A 168 -16.71 -5.95 -3.55
CA VAL A 168 -16.84 -5.50 -2.16
C VAL A 168 -16.93 -3.98 -2.14
N SER A 169 -18.01 -3.45 -1.56
CA SER A 169 -18.17 -2.01 -1.38
C SER A 169 -17.66 -1.54 -0.01
N ALA A 170 -17.10 -0.33 0.02
CA ALA A 170 -16.87 0.42 1.25
C ALA A 170 -18.14 1.20 1.61
N ASP A 171 -18.57 1.09 2.85
CA ASP A 171 -19.83 1.59 3.37
C ASP A 171 -19.70 2.74 4.38
N TYR A 172 -18.48 3.18 4.71
CA TYR A 172 -18.16 4.33 5.57
C TYR A 172 -19.08 4.40 6.82
N PRO A 173 -19.01 3.43 7.72
CA PRO A 173 -19.93 3.39 8.85
C PRO A 173 -19.60 4.47 9.89
N LEU A 174 -20.65 5.16 10.35
CA LEU A 174 -20.62 5.95 11.58
C LEU A 174 -20.93 5.04 12.75
N MET A 175 -20.01 4.92 13.71
CA MET A 175 -20.11 4.00 14.83
C MET A 175 -20.27 4.73 16.17
N LEU A 176 -21.24 4.33 16.99
CA LEU A 176 -21.38 4.76 18.37
C LEU A 176 -20.60 3.81 19.28
N LEU A 177 -19.57 4.32 19.97
CA LEU A 177 -18.72 3.55 20.89
C LEU A 177 -18.97 3.93 22.35
N ASN A 178 -19.42 5.16 22.61
CA ASN A 178 -19.68 5.66 23.96
C ASN A 178 -21.17 5.99 24.12
N PRO A 179 -21.90 5.34 25.03
CA PRO A 179 -23.35 5.55 25.20
C PRO A 179 -23.69 7.00 25.64
N THR A 180 -22.79 7.68 26.31
CA THR A 180 -23.00 9.09 26.74
C THR A 180 -23.03 10.08 25.57
N ARG A 181 -22.53 9.66 24.37
CA ARG A 181 -22.52 10.46 23.15
C ARG A 181 -23.70 10.19 22.20
N ARG A 182 -24.71 9.48 22.69
CA ARG A 182 -25.89 9.10 21.90
C ARG A 182 -26.54 10.30 21.21
N ALA A 183 -26.80 11.38 21.95
CA ALA A 183 -27.47 12.57 21.39
C ALA A 183 -26.64 13.27 20.29
N ASP A 184 -25.32 13.34 20.46
CA ASP A 184 -24.42 13.91 19.43
C ASP A 184 -24.35 13.00 18.20
N TYR A 185 -24.29 11.68 18.43
CA TYR A 185 -24.29 10.67 17.37
C TYR A 185 -25.58 10.77 16.52
N ASP A 186 -26.75 10.84 17.15
CA ASP A 186 -28.03 10.90 16.46
C ASP A 186 -28.15 12.21 15.63
N LYS A 187 -27.70 13.35 16.17
CA LYS A 187 -27.63 14.62 15.41
C LYS A 187 -26.69 14.53 14.21
N LEU A 188 -25.48 13.97 14.39
CA LEU A 188 -24.54 13.79 13.32
C LEU A 188 -25.06 12.84 12.26
N LEU A 189 -25.67 11.72 12.67
CA LEU A 189 -26.27 10.74 11.77
C LEU A 189 -27.38 11.37 10.93
N ALA A 190 -28.28 12.14 11.56
CA ALA A 190 -29.33 12.86 10.87
C ALA A 190 -28.78 13.84 9.84
N TYR A 191 -27.73 14.59 10.19
CA TYR A 191 -27.06 15.52 9.28
C TYR A 191 -26.40 14.82 8.08
N VAL A 192 -25.59 13.79 8.32
CA VAL A 192 -24.87 13.09 7.23
C VAL A 192 -25.82 12.28 6.33
N ARG A 193 -27.03 11.97 6.79
CA ARG A 193 -28.09 11.34 5.98
C ARG A 193 -29.04 12.33 5.31
N SER A 194 -28.94 13.62 5.63
CA SER A 194 -29.83 14.64 5.02
C SER A 194 -29.62 14.72 3.50
N PRO A 195 -30.68 15.06 2.73
CA PRO A 195 -30.54 15.24 1.29
C PRO A 195 -29.46 16.23 0.90
N ALA A 196 -29.35 17.36 1.62
CA ALA A 196 -28.37 18.41 1.36
C ALA A 196 -26.93 17.90 1.50
N PHE A 197 -26.62 17.19 2.60
CA PHE A 197 -25.30 16.60 2.79
C PHE A 197 -25.00 15.52 1.74
N GLN A 198 -25.95 14.62 1.49
CA GLN A 198 -25.75 13.51 0.56
C GLN A 198 -25.57 14.01 -0.89
N GLN A 199 -26.27 15.04 -1.30
CA GLN A 199 -26.10 15.70 -2.60
C GLN A 199 -24.71 16.36 -2.73
N ALA A 200 -24.29 17.15 -1.75
CA ALA A 200 -22.96 17.77 -1.72
C ALA A 200 -21.83 16.72 -1.70
N MET A 201 -21.97 15.68 -0.88
CA MET A 201 -21.03 14.57 -0.79
C MET A 201 -20.87 13.85 -2.14
N THR A 202 -21.97 13.52 -2.81
CA THR A 202 -21.95 12.85 -4.11
C THR A 202 -21.30 13.74 -5.19
N ALA A 203 -21.66 15.01 -5.25
CA ALA A 203 -21.10 15.95 -6.22
C ALA A 203 -19.58 16.14 -6.05
N GLN A 204 -19.09 16.22 -4.81
CA GLN A 204 -17.68 16.49 -4.52
C GLN A 204 -16.80 15.22 -4.53
N THR A 205 -17.38 14.06 -4.26
CA THR A 205 -16.59 12.84 -4.00
C THR A 205 -16.92 11.67 -4.89
N HIS A 206 -17.91 11.77 -5.77
CA HIS A 206 -18.41 10.68 -6.62
C HIS A 206 -18.85 9.43 -5.85
N ARG A 207 -19.09 9.52 -4.54
CA ARG A 207 -19.62 8.40 -3.73
C ARG A 207 -21.13 8.30 -3.91
N LYS A 208 -21.63 7.06 -3.88
CA LYS A 208 -23.06 6.81 -4.00
C LYS A 208 -23.77 7.23 -2.71
N PRO A 209 -24.87 8.03 -2.81
CA PRO A 209 -25.67 8.40 -1.65
C PRO A 209 -26.43 7.19 -1.12
N ILE A 210 -26.74 7.21 0.17
CA ILE A 210 -27.62 6.22 0.82
C ILE A 210 -29.03 6.74 1.02
N ASN A 211 -29.22 8.07 0.90
CA ASN A 211 -30.55 8.68 0.97
C ASN A 211 -31.25 8.47 -0.39
N PRO A 212 -32.43 7.79 -0.43
CA PRO A 212 -33.11 7.49 -1.69
C PRO A 212 -33.71 8.72 -2.38
N GLU A 213 -33.87 9.84 -1.65
CA GLU A 213 -34.38 11.10 -2.21
C GLU A 213 -33.31 11.84 -3.03
N VAL A 214 -32.03 11.43 -2.92
CA VAL A 214 -30.93 12.07 -3.65
C VAL A 214 -30.72 11.35 -4.97
N ALA A 215 -31.00 12.05 -6.05
CA ALA A 215 -30.73 11.55 -7.39
C ALA A 215 -29.22 11.27 -7.57
N PHE A 216 -28.92 10.14 -8.17
CA PHE A 216 -27.57 9.69 -8.43
C PHE A 216 -27.41 9.40 -9.93
N GLU A 217 -26.31 9.82 -10.54
CA GLU A 217 -26.09 9.61 -11.96
C GLU A 217 -25.82 8.12 -12.27
N PRO A 218 -26.71 7.44 -13.02
CA PRO A 218 -26.58 6.00 -13.27
C PRO A 218 -25.28 5.58 -14.01
N LYS A 219 -24.66 6.54 -14.72
CA LYS A 219 -23.39 6.30 -15.42
C LYS A 219 -22.19 6.11 -14.49
N LEU A 220 -22.28 6.60 -13.24
CA LEU A 220 -21.19 6.43 -12.29
C LEU A 220 -21.10 5.00 -11.75
N TYR A 221 -22.24 4.37 -11.50
CA TYR A 221 -22.27 3.00 -10.99
C TYR A 221 -23.44 2.22 -11.59
N PRO A 222 -23.27 0.94 -11.96
CA PRO A 222 -24.38 0.10 -12.39
C PRO A 222 -25.47 0.02 -11.32
N SER A 223 -26.74 -0.02 -11.77
CA SER A 223 -27.88 -0.15 -10.85
C SER A 223 -27.87 -1.48 -10.09
N ASN A 224 -27.35 -2.54 -10.71
CA ASN A 224 -27.40 -3.91 -10.20
C ASN A 224 -25.98 -4.40 -9.84
N LEU A 225 -25.35 -3.76 -8.83
CA LEU A 225 -24.09 -4.24 -8.29
C LEU A 225 -24.32 -5.47 -7.41
N VAL A 226 -23.66 -6.57 -7.71
CA VAL A 226 -23.64 -7.76 -6.86
C VAL A 226 -22.58 -7.53 -5.77
N GLU A 227 -23.01 -7.58 -4.51
CA GLU A 227 -22.09 -7.48 -3.38
C GLU A 227 -21.59 -8.87 -2.99
N LEU A 228 -20.26 -9.05 -2.99
CA LEU A 228 -19.65 -10.24 -2.45
C LEU A 228 -19.75 -10.23 -0.92
N PRO A 229 -20.21 -11.30 -0.31
CA PRO A 229 -20.22 -11.41 1.13
C PRO A 229 -18.77 -11.45 1.66
N PHE A 230 -18.58 -10.85 2.83
CA PHE A 230 -17.29 -10.85 3.52
C PHE A 230 -17.13 -12.18 4.29
N PRO A 231 -15.91 -12.79 4.31
CA PRO A 231 -15.68 -14.01 5.08
C PRO A 231 -16.11 -13.85 6.54
N ALA A 232 -16.91 -14.80 7.05
CA ALA A 232 -17.50 -14.69 8.37
C ALA A 232 -16.55 -15.04 9.51
N ARG A 233 -15.42 -15.69 9.22
CA ARG A 233 -14.49 -16.22 10.23
C ARG A 233 -13.17 -15.43 10.22
N LEU A 234 -12.75 -14.92 11.38
CA LEU A 234 -11.48 -14.21 11.55
C LEU A 234 -10.28 -15.04 11.05
N GLN A 235 -10.26 -16.35 11.38
CA GLN A 235 -9.20 -17.26 10.96
C GLN A 235 -9.04 -17.32 9.44
N VAL A 236 -10.11 -17.26 8.67
CA VAL A 236 -10.06 -17.24 7.19
C VAL A 236 -9.48 -15.94 6.70
N VAL A 237 -9.91 -14.82 7.27
CA VAL A 237 -9.39 -13.49 6.91
C VAL A 237 -7.89 -13.40 7.20
N ASP A 238 -7.46 -13.86 8.39
CA ASP A 238 -6.05 -13.91 8.77
C ASP A 238 -5.23 -14.80 7.81
N ALA A 239 -5.74 -15.98 7.46
CA ALA A 239 -5.06 -16.89 6.53
C ALA A 239 -4.90 -16.28 5.12
N ILE A 240 -5.91 -15.55 4.63
CA ILE A 240 -5.84 -14.86 3.34
C ILE A 240 -4.79 -13.73 3.39
N LEU A 241 -4.76 -12.92 4.46
CA LEU A 241 -3.77 -11.86 4.64
C LEU A 241 -2.35 -12.42 4.76
N GLU A 242 -2.16 -13.48 5.54
CA GLU A 242 -0.86 -14.14 5.67
C GLU A 242 -0.40 -14.76 4.36
N ALA A 243 -1.30 -15.39 3.60
CA ALA A 243 -0.99 -15.90 2.27
C ALA A 243 -0.57 -14.76 1.33
N TYR A 244 -1.28 -13.62 1.34
CA TYR A 244 -0.90 -12.46 0.54
C TYR A 244 0.53 -11.99 0.87
N ASP A 245 0.80 -11.74 2.13
CA ASP A 245 2.07 -11.18 2.59
C ASP A 245 3.27 -12.13 2.36
N ASN A 246 3.09 -13.43 2.56
CA ASN A 246 4.19 -14.40 2.52
C ASN A 246 4.34 -15.10 1.16
N SER A 247 3.27 -15.29 0.37
CA SER A 247 3.32 -16.15 -0.80
C SER A 247 2.71 -15.61 -2.09
N LEU A 248 1.72 -14.71 -2.01
CA LEU A 248 0.98 -14.30 -3.19
C LEU A 248 1.60 -13.07 -3.87
N ARG A 249 1.92 -12.02 -3.12
CA ARG A 249 2.51 -10.78 -3.65
C ARG A 249 3.96 -10.96 -4.08
N ARG A 250 4.46 -10.02 -4.86
CA ARG A 250 5.90 -9.89 -5.08
C ARG A 250 6.58 -9.55 -3.75
N PRO A 251 7.66 -10.24 -3.37
CA PRO A 251 8.41 -9.91 -2.16
C PRO A 251 9.14 -8.57 -2.31
N ALA A 252 9.42 -7.91 -1.20
CA ALA A 252 10.23 -6.70 -1.19
C ALA A 252 11.74 -7.01 -1.22
N ASP A 253 12.51 -6.11 -1.84
CA ASP A 253 13.94 -5.91 -1.63
C ASP A 253 14.11 -4.50 -1.07
N SER A 254 14.31 -4.42 0.23
CA SER A 254 14.34 -3.15 0.96
C SER A 254 15.75 -2.84 1.41
N THR A 255 16.25 -1.63 1.05
CA THR A 255 17.53 -1.14 1.55
C THR A 255 17.28 -0.04 2.57
N PHE A 256 17.60 -0.30 3.83
CA PHE A 256 17.54 0.66 4.91
C PHE A 256 18.85 1.43 4.98
N VAL A 257 18.80 2.74 4.78
CA VAL A 257 19.92 3.67 4.82
C VAL A 257 19.82 4.44 6.14
N LEU A 258 20.70 4.10 7.07
CA LEU A 258 20.57 4.43 8.48
C LEU A 258 21.62 5.45 8.89
N ASP A 259 21.20 6.64 9.22
CA ASP A 259 22.03 7.67 9.80
C ASP A 259 22.50 7.24 11.19
N ILE A 260 23.82 7.19 11.38
CA ILE A 260 24.48 6.96 12.65
C ILE A 260 25.45 8.11 12.95
N SER A 261 25.18 9.32 12.45
CA SER A 261 25.96 10.52 12.76
C SER A 261 25.88 10.88 14.25
N GLY A 262 26.77 11.77 14.70
CA GLY A 262 26.84 12.15 16.11
C GLY A 262 25.55 12.71 16.69
N SER A 263 24.72 13.40 15.87
CA SER A 263 23.40 13.92 16.27
C SER A 263 22.41 12.83 16.64
N MET A 264 22.57 11.62 16.10
CA MET A 264 21.77 10.44 16.45
C MET A 264 22.07 9.89 17.87
N GLY A 265 23.06 10.43 18.57
CA GLY A 265 23.45 9.95 19.90
C GLY A 265 22.33 9.99 20.94
N GLY A 266 22.45 9.15 21.96
CA GLY A 266 21.49 9.10 23.07
C GLY A 266 20.15 8.47 22.70
N GLU A 267 19.07 9.19 22.92
CA GLU A 267 17.70 8.68 22.76
C GLU A 267 17.35 8.37 21.29
N ARG A 268 17.86 9.15 20.33
CA ARG A 268 17.52 8.99 18.90
C ARG A 268 17.98 7.63 18.37
N ILE A 269 19.24 7.24 18.61
CA ILE A 269 19.74 5.92 18.20
C ILE A 269 19.04 4.78 18.93
N ALA A 270 18.64 4.98 20.19
CA ALA A 270 17.88 4.00 20.95
C ALA A 270 16.47 3.80 20.38
N GLN A 271 15.78 4.88 19.99
CA GLN A 271 14.48 4.82 19.30
C GLN A 271 14.59 4.13 17.94
N LEU A 272 15.63 4.44 17.16
CA LEU A 272 15.91 3.76 15.90
C LEU A 272 16.07 2.25 16.08
N LYS A 273 16.93 1.84 17.02
CA LYS A 273 17.16 0.43 17.35
C LYS A 273 15.87 -0.27 17.76
N THR A 274 15.08 0.35 18.62
CA THR A 274 13.81 -0.19 19.10
C THR A 274 12.83 -0.38 17.94
N ALA A 275 12.67 0.63 17.07
CA ALA A 275 11.75 0.60 15.96
C ALA A 275 12.14 -0.46 14.90
N LEU A 276 13.42 -0.56 14.55
CA LEU A 276 13.93 -1.57 13.62
C LEU A 276 13.80 -3.00 14.21
N THR A 277 14.09 -3.15 15.50
CA THR A 277 13.96 -4.44 16.20
C THR A 277 12.50 -4.92 16.21
N GLY A 278 11.54 -4.00 16.31
CA GLY A 278 10.11 -4.33 16.19
C GLY A 278 9.73 -5.01 14.87
N LEU A 279 10.41 -4.69 13.76
CA LEU A 279 10.18 -5.30 12.45
C LEU A 279 10.62 -6.78 12.39
N THR A 280 11.42 -7.25 13.33
CA THR A 280 11.85 -8.67 13.43
C THR A 280 10.81 -9.57 14.13
N GLY A 281 9.57 -9.11 14.29
CA GLY A 281 8.48 -9.91 14.87
C GLY A 281 8.34 -9.82 16.39
N LEU A 282 9.14 -8.99 17.07
CA LEU A 282 9.01 -8.78 18.52
C LEU A 282 7.81 -7.90 18.88
N ASP A 283 7.26 -7.12 17.95
CA ASP A 283 6.00 -6.42 18.14
C ASP A 283 4.83 -7.37 17.89
N THR A 284 4.23 -7.89 18.97
CA THR A 284 3.09 -8.83 18.92
C THR A 284 1.73 -8.15 18.77
N SER A 285 1.67 -6.82 18.74
CA SER A 285 0.42 -6.10 18.47
C SER A 285 -0.15 -6.46 17.10
N LEU A 286 -1.45 -6.23 16.89
CA LEU A 286 -2.10 -6.50 15.60
C LEU A 286 -1.39 -5.79 14.45
N SER A 287 -1.03 -4.51 14.61
CA SER A 287 -0.27 -3.76 13.61
C SER A 287 1.15 -4.29 13.44
N GLY A 288 1.80 -4.78 14.50
CA GLY A 288 3.13 -5.39 14.46
C GLY A 288 3.13 -6.68 13.63
N ARG A 289 2.13 -7.53 13.78
CA ARG A 289 1.97 -8.75 12.98
C ARG A 289 2.04 -8.48 11.48
N TYR A 290 1.42 -7.40 11.01
CA TYR A 290 1.34 -7.07 9.58
C TYR A 290 2.46 -6.15 9.08
N SER A 291 3.31 -5.62 9.94
CA SER A 291 4.47 -4.79 9.57
C SER A 291 5.82 -5.50 9.65
N ARG A 292 5.87 -6.70 10.20
CA ARG A 292 7.12 -7.48 10.31
C ARG A 292 7.72 -7.80 8.95
N LEU A 293 9.01 -8.05 8.90
CA LEU A 293 9.72 -8.60 7.75
C LEU A 293 9.11 -9.96 7.37
N ARG A 294 8.93 -10.20 6.07
CA ARG A 294 8.20 -11.37 5.55
C ARG A 294 9.12 -12.39 4.92
N GLU A 295 8.59 -13.59 4.73
CA GLU A 295 9.28 -14.62 3.96
C GLU A 295 9.56 -14.14 2.54
N ARG A 296 10.67 -14.62 1.97
CA ARG A 296 11.16 -14.28 0.64
C ARG A 296 11.63 -12.83 0.47
N GLU A 297 11.55 -11.98 1.49
CA GLU A 297 12.08 -10.62 1.42
C GLU A 297 13.60 -10.61 1.53
N HIS A 298 14.20 -9.61 0.86
CA HIS A 298 15.59 -9.23 1.05
C HIS A 298 15.66 -7.92 1.80
N LEU A 299 16.52 -7.86 2.78
CA LEU A 299 16.82 -6.66 3.54
C LEU A 299 18.30 -6.36 3.41
N SER A 300 18.63 -5.15 2.99
CA SER A 300 19.97 -4.60 3.09
C SER A 300 19.98 -3.44 4.10
N MET A 301 21.02 -3.35 4.92
CA MET A 301 21.22 -2.22 5.82
C MET A 301 22.54 -1.56 5.51
N VAL A 302 22.51 -0.24 5.26
CA VAL A 302 23.65 0.62 4.98
C VAL A 302 23.68 1.70 6.06
N ALA A 303 24.55 1.55 7.05
CA ALA A 303 24.78 2.62 8.02
C ALA A 303 25.73 3.67 7.46
N PHE A 304 25.53 4.93 7.83
CA PHE A 304 26.43 6.02 7.43
C PHE A 304 26.58 7.06 8.52
N ASP A 305 27.80 7.62 8.58
CA ASP A 305 28.18 8.81 9.31
C ASP A 305 28.83 9.80 8.30
N ASN A 306 30.06 10.26 8.53
CA ASN A 306 30.87 10.93 7.49
C ASN A 306 31.36 9.97 6.41
N GLN A 307 31.16 8.68 6.57
CA GLN A 307 31.48 7.62 5.61
C GLN A 307 30.31 6.67 5.44
N VAL A 308 30.17 6.11 4.23
CA VAL A 308 29.18 5.07 3.96
C VAL A 308 29.76 3.71 4.33
N ARG A 309 29.09 3.00 5.22
CA ARG A 309 29.53 1.66 5.64
C ARG A 309 29.14 0.61 4.59
N PRO A 310 29.87 -0.50 4.50
CA PRO A 310 29.47 -1.63 3.67
C PRO A 310 28.06 -2.10 4.01
N ALA A 311 27.28 -2.44 2.99
CA ALA A 311 25.93 -2.98 3.17
C ALA A 311 25.98 -4.38 3.80
N VAL A 312 25.15 -4.62 4.80
CA VAL A 312 24.90 -5.95 5.37
C VAL A 312 23.56 -6.45 4.84
N GLN A 313 23.55 -7.67 4.32
CA GLN A 313 22.37 -8.26 3.65
C GLN A 313 21.79 -9.41 4.46
N PHE A 314 20.45 -9.50 4.47
CA PHE A 314 19.70 -10.53 5.17
C PHE A 314 18.62 -11.07 4.23
N GLN A 315 18.45 -12.40 4.24
CA GLN A 315 17.41 -13.10 3.47
C GLN A 315 16.51 -13.86 4.44
N PHE A 316 15.20 -13.74 4.22
CA PHE A 316 14.19 -14.35 5.08
C PHE A 316 13.63 -15.63 4.44
N ASP A 317 14.47 -16.66 4.38
CA ASP A 317 14.01 -18.00 4.02
C ASP A 317 13.18 -18.62 5.15
N PRO A 318 12.06 -19.30 4.85
CA PRO A 318 11.23 -19.93 5.88
C PRO A 318 12.01 -20.84 6.83
N ALA A 319 12.94 -21.64 6.29
CA ALA A 319 13.76 -22.57 7.07
C ALA A 319 14.79 -21.89 7.98
N GLN A 320 15.22 -20.66 7.67
CA GLN A 320 16.29 -19.95 8.38
C GLN A 320 15.81 -18.63 9.00
N ARG A 321 14.51 -18.39 9.02
CA ARG A 321 13.90 -17.14 9.45
C ARG A 321 14.38 -16.66 10.83
N ALA A 322 14.36 -17.54 11.84
CA ALA A 322 14.75 -17.18 13.20
C ALA A 322 16.24 -16.79 13.30
N ALA A 323 17.09 -17.42 12.51
CA ALA A 323 18.51 -17.06 12.41
C ALA A 323 18.69 -15.69 11.77
N ALA A 324 17.99 -15.42 10.66
CA ALA A 324 18.03 -14.14 9.97
C ALA A 324 17.52 -12.99 10.88
N GLU A 325 16.42 -13.19 11.59
CA GLU A 325 15.89 -12.23 12.55
C GLU A 325 16.90 -11.94 13.68
N THR A 326 17.61 -12.95 14.14
CA THR A 326 18.66 -12.81 15.17
C THR A 326 19.87 -12.04 14.61
N GLN A 327 20.30 -12.32 13.38
CA GLN A 327 21.39 -11.58 12.73
C GLN A 327 21.03 -10.11 12.55
N VAL A 328 19.79 -9.81 12.11
CA VAL A 328 19.28 -8.43 12.01
C VAL A 328 19.34 -7.73 13.36
N ARG A 329 18.85 -8.36 14.44
CA ARG A 329 18.88 -7.78 15.79
C ARG A 329 20.31 -7.52 16.28
N ASN A 330 21.23 -8.43 16.02
CA ASN A 330 22.64 -8.27 16.40
C ASN A 330 23.28 -7.09 15.65
N TYR A 331 23.00 -6.96 14.34
CA TYR A 331 23.48 -5.82 13.57
C TYR A 331 22.90 -4.50 14.10
N ILE A 332 21.60 -4.43 14.35
CA ILE A 332 20.96 -3.23 14.93
C ILE A 332 21.57 -2.87 16.29
N ALA A 333 21.83 -3.87 17.13
CA ALA A 333 22.45 -3.65 18.45
C ALA A 333 23.85 -3.04 18.35
N SER A 334 24.62 -3.42 17.30
CA SER A 334 25.98 -2.94 17.07
C SER A 334 26.08 -1.49 16.57
N LEU A 335 25.01 -0.89 16.08
CA LEU A 335 25.01 0.49 15.58
C LEU A 335 25.43 1.47 16.70
N GLN A 336 26.35 2.39 16.40
CA GLN A 336 26.82 3.43 17.33
C GLN A 336 26.87 4.76 16.63
N ALA A 337 26.35 5.81 17.29
CA ALA A 337 26.30 7.14 16.75
C ALA A 337 27.66 7.83 16.86
N GLN A 338 28.19 8.36 15.72
CA GLN A 338 29.45 9.09 15.66
C GLN A 338 29.61 9.88 14.35
N GLY A 339 30.52 10.83 14.31
CA GLY A 339 30.92 11.51 13.07
C GLY A 339 29.91 12.49 12.51
N GLY A 340 30.08 12.83 11.24
CA GLY A 340 29.22 13.72 10.47
C GLY A 340 28.14 12.98 9.69
N THR A 341 27.52 13.65 8.66
CA THR A 341 26.36 13.16 7.94
C THR A 341 26.59 13.21 6.42
N ALA A 342 26.89 12.07 5.79
CA ALA A 342 27.09 11.95 4.35
C ALA A 342 25.83 11.40 3.65
N LEU A 343 24.69 12.08 3.82
CA LEU A 343 23.36 11.65 3.42
C LEU A 343 23.25 11.24 1.95
N TYR A 344 23.64 12.17 1.05
CA TYR A 344 23.47 11.93 -0.39
C TYR A 344 24.45 10.90 -0.94
N SER A 345 25.65 10.80 -0.36
CA SER A 345 26.60 9.75 -0.70
C SER A 345 26.07 8.37 -0.29
N ALA A 346 25.44 8.26 0.88
CA ALA A 346 24.83 7.04 1.35
C ALA A 346 23.61 6.65 0.49
N ALA A 347 22.76 7.63 0.16
CA ALA A 347 21.62 7.42 -0.74
C ALA A 347 22.07 6.93 -2.11
N GLN A 348 23.12 7.53 -2.70
CA GLN A 348 23.68 7.11 -3.99
C GLN A 348 24.21 5.68 -3.94
N ALA A 349 25.06 5.36 -2.98
CA ALA A 349 25.67 4.04 -2.84
C ALA A 349 24.60 2.93 -2.65
N ALA A 350 23.63 3.18 -1.77
CA ALA A 350 22.52 2.28 -1.53
C ALA A 350 21.64 2.10 -2.78
N TYR A 351 21.37 3.18 -3.51
CA TYR A 351 20.61 3.15 -4.75
C TYR A 351 21.31 2.32 -5.83
N GLN A 352 22.62 2.52 -6.04
CA GLN A 352 23.41 1.76 -7.00
C GLN A 352 23.38 0.26 -6.71
N GLN A 353 23.52 -0.12 -5.43
CA GLN A 353 23.43 -1.52 -5.02
C GLN A 353 22.04 -2.12 -5.26
N ALA A 354 20.97 -1.41 -4.92
CA ALA A 354 19.61 -1.85 -5.17
C ALA A 354 19.32 -1.95 -6.68
N ALA A 355 19.82 -1.01 -7.50
CA ALA A 355 19.68 -1.04 -8.95
C ALA A 355 20.43 -2.24 -9.57
N ALA A 356 21.62 -2.57 -9.06
CA ALA A 356 22.36 -3.74 -9.50
C ALA A 356 21.63 -5.05 -9.19
N ARG A 357 21.10 -5.22 -7.96
CA ARG A 357 20.28 -6.39 -7.60
C ARG A 357 19.03 -6.49 -8.46
N ARG A 358 18.33 -5.36 -8.66
CA ARG A 358 17.15 -5.32 -9.55
C ARG A 358 17.48 -5.76 -10.98
N ALA A 359 18.63 -5.36 -11.51
CA ALA A 359 19.07 -5.80 -12.84
C ALA A 359 19.31 -7.31 -12.90
N GLN A 360 19.89 -7.90 -11.85
CA GLN A 360 20.11 -9.34 -11.73
C GLN A 360 18.80 -10.12 -11.64
N ASP A 361 17.77 -9.55 -11.00
CA ASP A 361 16.43 -10.17 -10.84
C ASP A 361 15.52 -9.99 -12.09
N GLY A 362 16.04 -9.57 -13.23
CA GLY A 362 15.27 -9.37 -14.46
C GLY A 362 14.74 -7.95 -14.64
N GLY A 363 15.31 -6.96 -13.97
CA GLY A 363 14.97 -5.55 -14.11
C GLY A 363 13.68 -5.14 -13.41
N ARG A 364 12.97 -4.14 -13.97
CA ARG A 364 11.77 -3.56 -13.35
C ARG A 364 10.58 -4.52 -13.28
N ASP A 365 10.50 -5.43 -14.23
CA ASP A 365 9.47 -6.47 -14.30
C ASP A 365 9.85 -7.73 -13.51
N GLY A 366 11.03 -7.69 -12.88
CA GLY A 366 11.55 -8.72 -12.00
C GLY A 366 10.66 -9.02 -10.81
N GLY A 367 10.94 -10.11 -10.13
CA GLY A 367 10.07 -10.70 -9.12
C GLY A 367 9.90 -9.93 -7.81
N ARG A 368 10.48 -8.70 -7.64
CA ARG A 368 10.52 -7.98 -6.35
C ARG A 368 10.12 -6.52 -6.46
N TYR A 369 9.67 -5.94 -5.32
CA TYR A 369 9.53 -4.50 -5.13
C TYR A 369 10.80 -3.94 -4.50
N TYR A 370 11.50 -3.07 -5.24
CA TYR A 370 12.73 -2.42 -4.78
C TYR A 370 12.45 -1.05 -4.18
N SER A 371 12.97 -0.81 -2.98
CA SER A 371 12.86 0.50 -2.32
C SER A 371 14.04 0.76 -1.39
N LEU A 372 14.30 2.05 -1.16
CA LEU A 372 15.16 2.53 -0.10
C LEU A 372 14.32 3.14 1.02
N VAL A 373 14.68 2.88 2.27
CA VAL A 373 14.15 3.57 3.45
C VAL A 373 15.30 4.37 4.05
N LEU A 374 15.30 5.67 3.82
CA LEU A 374 16.35 6.58 4.25
C LEU A 374 15.92 7.29 5.53
N LEU A 375 16.64 7.07 6.62
CA LEU A 375 16.39 7.72 7.89
C LEU A 375 17.55 8.63 8.24
N THR A 376 17.25 9.88 8.57
CA THR A 376 18.22 10.88 9.05
C THR A 376 17.57 11.84 10.03
N ASP A 377 18.34 12.33 11.01
CA ASP A 377 17.96 13.38 11.95
C ASP A 377 18.67 14.70 11.69
N GLY A 378 19.60 14.73 10.73
CA GLY A 378 20.50 15.84 10.49
C GLY A 378 20.49 16.35 9.06
N GLN A 379 21.28 17.42 8.86
CA GLN A 379 21.57 17.98 7.55
C GLN A 379 22.82 17.34 6.97
N ASN A 380 22.85 17.20 5.64
CA ASN A 380 24.04 16.73 4.95
C ASN A 380 25.20 17.72 5.15
N ASN A 381 26.31 17.23 5.67
CA ASN A 381 27.51 18.05 5.89
C ASN A 381 28.81 17.41 5.35
N ASN A 382 28.70 16.24 4.72
CA ASN A 382 29.81 15.51 4.13
C ASN A 382 29.43 14.88 2.80
N GLY A 383 30.41 14.69 1.93
CA GLY A 383 30.25 13.98 0.67
C GLY A 383 29.44 14.75 -0.38
N LEU A 384 28.62 14.05 -1.15
CA LEU A 384 27.77 14.65 -2.18
C LEU A 384 26.74 15.61 -1.60
N ASP A 385 26.42 16.66 -2.33
CA ASP A 385 25.29 17.53 -2.05
C ASP A 385 24.02 17.13 -2.83
N ALA A 386 22.90 17.83 -2.58
CA ALA A 386 21.62 17.58 -3.22
C ALA A 386 21.64 17.76 -4.74
N ALA A 387 22.39 18.76 -5.23
CA ALA A 387 22.50 19.05 -6.67
C ALA A 387 23.28 17.95 -7.39
N GLN A 388 24.40 17.52 -6.80
CA GLN A 388 25.22 16.42 -7.33
C GLN A 388 24.46 15.11 -7.36
N PHE A 389 23.70 14.79 -6.30
CA PHE A 389 22.84 13.60 -6.27
C PHE A 389 21.76 13.68 -7.35
N THR A 390 21.10 14.83 -7.51
CA THR A 390 20.05 15.04 -8.51
C THR A 390 20.61 14.85 -9.93
N GLN A 391 21.75 15.46 -10.23
CA GLN A 391 22.41 15.33 -11.53
C GLN A 391 22.78 13.86 -11.81
N TRP A 392 23.38 13.20 -10.82
CA TRP A 392 23.68 11.78 -10.94
C TRP A 392 22.44 10.93 -11.22
N TYR A 393 21.35 11.10 -10.42
CA TYR A 393 20.12 10.33 -10.63
C TYR A 393 19.52 10.55 -12.01
N GLN A 394 19.49 11.79 -12.48
CA GLN A 394 19.00 12.14 -13.82
C GLN A 394 19.85 11.57 -14.95
N SER A 395 21.13 11.35 -14.72
CA SER A 395 22.04 10.72 -15.68
C SER A 395 21.88 9.20 -15.79
N LEU A 396 21.16 8.58 -14.86
CA LEU A 396 20.93 7.14 -14.89
C LEU A 396 20.08 6.72 -16.10
N PRO A 397 20.39 5.59 -16.73
CA PRO A 397 19.51 5.00 -17.74
C PRO A 397 18.09 4.80 -17.19
N PRO A 398 17.03 4.96 -18.00
CA PRO A 398 15.65 4.76 -17.55
C PRO A 398 15.40 3.41 -16.87
N ALA A 399 16.09 2.35 -17.29
CA ALA A 399 16.02 1.03 -16.66
C ALA A 399 16.53 1.00 -15.21
N GLN A 400 17.43 1.90 -14.84
CA GLN A 400 17.98 2.00 -13.49
C GLN A 400 17.21 2.97 -12.59
N GLN A 401 16.40 3.86 -13.15
CA GLN A 401 15.59 4.80 -12.39
C GLN A 401 14.33 4.14 -11.78
N GLY A 402 13.63 4.84 -10.88
CA GLY A 402 12.32 4.46 -10.32
C GLY A 402 12.39 3.45 -9.17
N ILE A 403 13.55 3.30 -8.50
CA ILE A 403 13.59 2.73 -7.15
C ILE A 403 13.21 3.86 -6.21
N ARG A 404 12.12 3.68 -5.46
CA ARG A 404 11.59 4.73 -4.60
C ARG A 404 12.42 4.89 -3.34
N ILE A 405 12.70 6.15 -2.98
CA ILE A 405 13.28 6.49 -1.68
C ILE A 405 12.16 6.98 -0.77
N PHE A 406 11.88 6.21 0.26
CA PHE A 406 11.00 6.57 1.37
C PHE A 406 11.86 7.21 2.45
N ALA A 407 11.79 8.54 2.54
CA ALA A 407 12.59 9.29 3.49
C ALA A 407 11.85 9.43 4.83
N VAL A 408 12.54 9.16 5.92
CA VAL A 408 12.02 9.32 7.29
C VAL A 408 12.67 10.55 7.89
N GLN A 409 11.87 11.60 8.05
CA GLN A 409 12.27 12.80 8.78
C GLN A 409 12.27 12.51 10.27
N PHE A 410 13.43 12.56 10.88
CA PHE A 410 13.62 12.36 12.30
C PHE A 410 14.40 13.55 12.89
N GLY A 411 14.21 13.90 14.16
CA GLY A 411 14.91 15.02 14.77
C GLY A 411 14.77 16.34 14.03
N GLU A 412 15.89 16.97 13.67
CA GLU A 412 15.99 18.29 13.06
C GLU A 412 16.25 18.23 11.54
N ALA A 413 16.07 17.05 10.92
CA ALA A 413 16.25 16.90 9.47
C ALA A 413 15.35 17.87 8.66
N ARG A 414 15.88 18.43 7.60
CA ARG A 414 15.17 19.39 6.75
C ARG A 414 14.14 18.69 5.88
N ALA A 415 12.86 18.99 6.13
CA ALA A 415 11.73 18.40 5.41
C ALA A 415 11.80 18.68 3.90
N ASP A 416 12.18 19.91 3.51
CA ASP A 416 12.25 20.35 2.11
C ASP A 416 13.30 19.56 1.30
N GLU A 417 14.46 19.26 1.88
CA GLU A 417 15.50 18.45 1.25
C GLU A 417 15.04 16.99 1.08
N LEU A 418 14.44 16.42 2.11
CA LEU A 418 13.91 15.06 2.05
C LEU A 418 12.73 14.93 1.07
N GLU A 419 11.87 15.96 1.00
CA GLU A 419 10.78 16.00 0.01
C GLU A 419 11.30 16.08 -1.42
N ALA A 420 12.34 16.88 -1.68
CA ALA A 420 12.97 16.95 -2.99
C ALA A 420 13.56 15.60 -3.41
N LEU A 421 14.30 14.93 -2.50
CA LEU A 421 14.89 13.61 -2.72
C LEU A 421 13.82 12.54 -2.98
N ALA A 422 12.79 12.49 -2.15
CA ALA A 422 11.69 11.53 -2.30
C ALA A 422 10.94 11.76 -3.61
N ARG A 423 10.59 13.00 -3.93
CA ARG A 423 9.89 13.38 -5.17
C ARG A 423 10.69 13.00 -6.42
N LEU A 424 12.01 13.22 -6.41
CA LEU A 424 12.91 12.88 -7.52
C LEU A 424 12.82 11.40 -7.89
N THR A 425 12.64 10.52 -6.89
CA THR A 425 12.62 9.07 -7.07
C THR A 425 11.21 8.46 -7.09
N GLY A 426 10.16 9.30 -6.99
CA GLY A 426 8.76 8.86 -6.90
C GLY A 426 8.40 8.24 -5.56
N GLY A 427 9.17 8.51 -4.51
CA GLY A 427 8.91 8.08 -3.14
C GLY A 427 8.10 9.09 -2.33
N ARG A 428 8.27 9.04 -1.00
CA ARG A 428 7.50 9.85 -0.04
C ARG A 428 8.31 10.14 1.22
N VAL A 429 8.00 11.26 1.88
CA VAL A 429 8.51 11.58 3.21
C VAL A 429 7.51 11.12 4.27
N PHE A 430 8.03 10.52 5.33
CA PHE A 430 7.31 10.13 6.55
C PHE A 430 7.87 10.92 7.73
N ASN A 431 6.97 11.55 8.49
CA ASN A 431 7.38 12.43 9.58
C ASN A 431 7.38 11.69 10.92
N ALA A 432 8.57 11.39 11.43
CA ALA A 432 8.78 10.77 12.74
C ALA A 432 9.03 11.80 13.88
N THR A 433 8.91 13.09 13.62
CA THR A 433 8.99 14.11 14.68
C THR A 433 7.70 14.22 15.49
N ARG A 434 6.56 13.80 14.92
CA ARG A 434 5.22 13.84 15.53
C ARG A 434 4.60 12.46 15.72
N THR A 435 5.11 11.46 15.01
CA THR A 435 4.62 10.08 15.02
C THR A 435 5.74 9.17 15.54
N PRO A 436 5.49 8.24 16.45
CA PRO A 436 6.50 7.30 16.90
C PRO A 436 7.16 6.56 15.75
N LEU A 437 8.49 6.46 15.75
CA LEU A 437 9.26 5.88 14.64
C LEU A 437 8.81 4.45 14.28
N ALA A 438 8.44 3.65 15.29
CA ALA A 438 7.87 2.32 15.09
C ALA A 438 6.58 2.35 14.26
N GLN A 439 5.71 3.36 14.44
CA GLN A 439 4.50 3.53 13.64
C GLN A 439 4.82 3.98 12.22
N VAL A 440 5.81 4.85 12.06
CA VAL A 440 6.31 5.27 10.73
C VAL A 440 6.81 4.07 9.93
N PHE A 441 7.63 3.20 10.53
CA PHE A 441 8.07 1.98 9.84
C PHE A 441 6.92 1.04 9.49
N LYS A 442 5.91 0.91 10.35
CA LYS A 442 4.69 0.15 10.02
C LYS A 442 3.97 0.73 8.80
N GLU A 443 3.90 2.05 8.70
CA GLU A 443 3.30 2.71 7.54
C GLU A 443 4.11 2.44 6.27
N ILE A 444 5.44 2.58 6.32
CA ILE A 444 6.35 2.33 5.19
C ILE A 444 6.19 0.91 4.65
N ARG A 445 6.00 -0.09 5.53
CA ARG A 445 5.79 -1.48 5.11
C ARG A 445 4.59 -1.67 4.18
N GLY A 446 3.60 -0.79 4.23
CA GLY A 446 2.48 -0.79 3.29
C GLY A 446 2.86 -0.34 1.86
N TYR A 447 4.06 0.22 1.66
CA TYR A 447 4.57 0.70 0.37
C TYR A 447 5.66 -0.22 -0.22
N GLN A 448 5.95 -1.32 0.45
CA GLN A 448 7.01 -2.28 0.11
C GLN A 448 6.48 -3.64 -0.35
#